data_63d989bec1dc71e85c32bfe0779bc243
#
_entry.id   63d989bec1dc71e85c32bfe0779bc243
#
_cell.length_a   1.000
_cell.length_b   1.000
_cell.length_c   1.000
_cell.angle_alpha   90.00
_cell.angle_beta   90.00
_cell.angle_gamma   90.00
#
_symmetry.space_group_name_H-M   'P 1'
#
loop_
_entity.id
_entity.type
_entity.pdbx_description
1 polymer ?
#
loop_
_entity_poly.entity_id
_entity_poly.type
_entity_poly.pdbx_seq_one_letter_code
_entity_poly.pdbx_strand_id
1 'polypeptide(L)'
;MLIPLFLKGGPFVPTNWQRVEQMIRIAHITPQDHVIDLGSGDGRILLAALQAGAKKAEGYEIHRGLVTLSRWMAKKKNVQDRLTIYCRSFWKADLKNCDVIFLYQLPLSMKLLREKILKEAKPGTRIVSNGFCLPGWTPLQKEGDIYLYQIPQKEN
;
A
#
# COMPACT_ATOMS: atom_id res chain seq x y z
N MET A 1 -3.73 -5.28 -25.28
CA MET A 1 -3.27 -3.88 -25.17
C MET A 1 -2.03 -3.87 -24.29
N LEU A 2 -0.86 -3.48 -24.86
CA LEU A 2 0.38 -3.37 -24.09
C LEU A 2 0.23 -2.19 -23.12
N ILE A 3 0.19 -2.48 -21.83
CA ILE A 3 0.28 -1.45 -20.80
C ILE A 3 1.67 -0.81 -20.93
N PRO A 4 1.78 0.51 -21.14
CA PRO A 4 3.07 1.18 -21.22
C PRO A 4 3.95 0.84 -20.02
N LEU A 5 5.26 0.75 -20.23
CA LEU A 5 6.22 0.28 -19.21
C LEU A 5 6.14 1.09 -17.91
N PHE A 6 5.86 2.39 -17.99
CA PHE A 6 5.67 3.28 -16.84
C PHE A 6 4.36 3.03 -16.06
N LEU A 7 3.37 2.33 -16.65
CA LEU A 7 2.17 1.90 -15.96
C LEU A 7 2.33 0.52 -15.30
N LYS A 8 3.41 -0.20 -15.58
CA LYS A 8 3.71 -1.49 -14.93
C LYS A 8 4.29 -1.34 -13.53
N GLY A 9 4.78 -0.19 -13.18
CA GLY A 9 5.40 0.16 -11.91
C GLY A 9 6.48 1.21 -12.14
N GLY A 10 6.55 2.21 -11.28
CA GLY A 10 7.61 3.21 -11.31
C GLY A 10 8.98 2.62 -10.91
N PRO A 11 10.07 3.38 -11.04
CA PRO A 11 11.36 2.97 -10.52
C PRO A 11 11.29 2.75 -9.00
N PHE A 12 12.09 1.81 -8.49
CA PHE A 12 12.22 1.62 -7.05
C PHE A 12 12.87 2.86 -6.42
N VAL A 13 12.10 3.58 -5.64
CA VAL A 13 12.58 4.70 -4.81
C VAL A 13 12.24 4.35 -3.37
N PRO A 14 13.22 3.96 -2.54
CA PRO A 14 12.95 3.58 -1.18
C PRO A 14 12.44 4.76 -0.36
N THR A 15 11.34 4.57 0.35
CA THR A 15 10.82 5.54 1.31
C THR A 15 11.76 5.62 2.51
N ASN A 16 12.20 6.81 2.91
CA ASN A 16 13.02 6.95 4.10
C ASN A 16 12.23 6.58 5.37
N TRP A 17 12.93 6.18 6.42
CA TRP A 17 12.31 5.66 7.64
C TRP A 17 11.41 6.67 8.35
N GLN A 18 11.74 7.93 8.32
CA GLN A 18 10.93 9.00 8.91
C GLN A 18 9.55 9.09 8.23
N ARG A 19 9.52 8.97 6.90
CA ARG A 19 8.26 8.93 6.15
C ARG A 19 7.48 7.63 6.39
N VAL A 20 8.18 6.52 6.50
CA VAL A 20 7.53 5.24 6.88
C VAL A 20 6.81 5.39 8.22
N GLU A 21 7.46 5.94 9.23
CA GLU A 21 6.85 6.19 10.54
C GLU A 21 5.62 7.11 10.44
N GLN A 22 5.71 8.17 9.65
CA GLN A 22 4.58 9.07 9.40
C GLN A 22 3.41 8.34 8.73
N MET A 23 3.68 7.53 7.71
CA MET A 23 2.66 6.75 7.00
C MET A 23 1.96 5.75 7.92
N ILE A 24 2.72 5.04 8.76
CA ILE A 24 2.18 4.10 9.74
C ILE A 24 1.34 4.82 10.78
N ARG A 25 1.79 5.96 11.28
CA ARG A 25 1.04 6.75 12.26
C ARG A 25 -0.29 7.25 11.71
N ILE A 26 -0.29 7.84 10.51
CA ILE A 26 -1.51 8.36 9.88
C ILE A 26 -2.48 7.26 9.47
N ALA A 27 -1.99 6.04 9.24
CA ALA A 27 -2.81 4.88 8.89
C ALA A 27 -3.67 4.36 10.04
N HIS A 28 -3.33 4.69 11.29
CA HIS A 28 -4.02 4.22 12.49
C HIS A 28 -4.19 2.69 12.52
N ILE A 29 -3.08 1.96 12.36
CA ILE A 29 -3.07 0.49 12.29
C ILE A 29 -3.69 -0.13 13.55
N THR A 30 -4.53 -1.14 13.36
CA THR A 30 -5.16 -1.92 14.41
C THR A 30 -4.81 -3.41 14.31
N PRO A 31 -4.98 -4.20 15.40
CA PRO A 31 -4.71 -5.64 15.38
C PRO A 31 -5.61 -6.48 14.46
N GLN A 32 -6.68 -5.90 13.92
CA GLN A 32 -7.58 -6.55 12.98
C GLN A 32 -7.20 -6.27 11.52
N ASP A 33 -6.31 -5.31 11.28
CA ASP A 33 -6.06 -4.80 9.95
C ASP A 33 -5.31 -5.80 9.04
N HIS A 34 -5.85 -5.97 7.86
CA HIS A 34 -5.20 -6.54 6.70
C HIS A 34 -4.69 -5.39 5.82
N VAL A 35 -3.39 -5.31 5.67
CA VAL A 35 -2.69 -4.22 4.99
C VAL A 35 -2.21 -4.67 3.61
N ILE A 36 -2.37 -3.82 2.60
CA ILE A 36 -1.82 -4.03 1.25
C ILE A 36 -0.91 -2.86 0.88
N ASP A 37 0.23 -3.17 0.25
CA ASP A 37 1.11 -2.18 -0.36
C ASP A 37 1.21 -2.42 -1.87
N LEU A 38 0.82 -1.41 -2.64
CA LEU A 38 0.79 -1.44 -4.10
C LEU A 38 2.12 -0.93 -4.68
N GLY A 39 3.03 -1.85 -4.95
CA GLY A 39 4.42 -1.57 -5.30
C GLY A 39 5.30 -1.60 -4.05
N SER A 40 5.38 -2.75 -3.40
CA SER A 40 5.92 -2.86 -2.04
C SER A 40 7.44 -2.73 -1.93
N GLY A 41 8.16 -2.72 -3.07
CA GLY A 41 9.60 -2.57 -3.06
C GLY A 41 10.30 -3.62 -2.19
N ASP A 42 11.12 -3.17 -1.26
CA ASP A 42 11.83 -4.03 -0.31
C ASP A 42 10.98 -4.44 0.91
N GLY A 43 9.70 -4.07 0.94
CA GLY A 43 8.76 -4.49 1.98
C GLY A 43 8.80 -3.68 3.27
N ARG A 44 9.56 -2.59 3.34
CA ARG A 44 9.75 -1.83 4.59
C ARG A 44 8.46 -1.30 5.21
N ILE A 45 7.51 -0.84 4.40
CA ILE A 45 6.21 -0.33 4.89
C ILE A 45 5.39 -1.47 5.48
N LEU A 46 5.32 -2.61 4.79
CA LEU A 46 4.59 -3.78 5.28
C LEU A 46 5.19 -4.35 6.57
N LEU A 47 6.52 -4.42 6.65
CA LEU A 47 7.21 -4.82 7.87
C LEU A 47 6.93 -3.86 9.03
N ALA A 48 6.94 -2.56 8.77
CA ALA A 48 6.59 -1.54 9.75
C ALA A 48 5.12 -1.64 10.19
N ALA A 49 4.19 -1.91 9.26
CA ALA A 49 2.77 -2.12 9.57
C ALA A 49 2.57 -3.36 10.47
N LEU A 50 3.26 -4.46 10.20
CA LEU A 50 3.22 -5.66 11.04
C LEU A 50 3.82 -5.39 12.43
N GLN A 51 4.90 -4.62 12.51
CA GLN A 51 5.49 -4.20 13.78
C GLN A 51 4.56 -3.28 14.58
N ALA A 52 3.77 -2.46 13.89
CA ALA A 52 2.73 -1.62 14.50
C ALA A 52 1.48 -2.41 14.94
N GLY A 53 1.43 -3.71 14.68
CA GLY A 53 0.38 -4.60 15.16
C GLY A 53 -0.64 -5.07 14.13
N ALA A 54 -0.46 -4.78 12.84
CA ALA A 54 -1.35 -5.30 11.79
C ALA A 54 -1.47 -6.82 11.86
N LYS A 55 -2.66 -7.35 11.59
CA LYS A 55 -2.92 -8.79 11.59
C LYS A 55 -2.13 -9.51 10.52
N LYS A 56 -2.17 -8.99 9.30
CA LYS A 56 -1.43 -9.51 8.14
C LYS A 56 -1.15 -8.41 7.13
N ALA A 57 -0.17 -8.65 6.28
CA ALA A 57 0.24 -7.72 5.24
C ALA A 57 0.50 -8.45 3.92
N GLU A 58 0.14 -7.80 2.82
CA GLU A 58 0.37 -8.29 1.46
C GLU A 58 1.03 -7.20 0.63
N GLY A 59 1.99 -7.59 -0.18
CA GLY A 59 2.67 -6.71 -1.12
C GLY A 59 2.62 -7.21 -2.55
N TYR A 60 2.59 -6.28 -3.47
CA TYR A 60 2.66 -6.53 -4.91
C TYR A 60 3.90 -5.83 -5.45
N GLU A 61 4.84 -6.59 -5.98
CA GLU A 61 6.11 -6.09 -6.51
C GLU A 61 6.52 -6.90 -7.75
N ILE A 62 6.93 -6.21 -8.81
CA ILE A 62 7.33 -6.86 -10.07
C ILE A 62 8.81 -7.25 -10.11
N HIS A 63 9.64 -6.60 -9.31
CA HIS A 63 11.07 -6.85 -9.28
C HIS A 63 11.41 -8.05 -8.40
N ARG A 64 11.81 -9.16 -9.02
CA ARG A 64 12.10 -10.43 -8.33
C ARG A 64 13.12 -10.30 -7.19
N GLY A 65 14.16 -9.49 -7.39
CA GLY A 65 15.18 -9.25 -6.37
C GLY A 65 14.61 -8.59 -5.11
N LEU A 66 13.72 -7.61 -5.28
CA LEU A 66 13.04 -6.94 -4.16
C LEU A 66 12.04 -7.87 -3.46
N VAL A 67 11.33 -8.70 -4.22
CA VAL A 67 10.45 -9.74 -3.66
C VAL A 67 11.24 -10.71 -2.78
N THR A 68 12.39 -11.19 -3.27
CA THR A 68 13.27 -12.09 -2.52
C THR A 68 13.80 -11.43 -1.25
N LEU A 69 14.25 -10.17 -1.35
CA LEU A 69 14.73 -9.40 -0.20
C LEU A 69 13.62 -9.22 0.85
N SER A 70 12.41 -8.85 0.44
CA SER A 70 11.26 -8.68 1.34
C SER A 70 10.93 -9.97 2.10
N ARG A 71 10.92 -11.10 1.41
CA ARG A 71 10.66 -12.43 2.00
C ARG A 71 11.76 -12.83 2.98
N TRP A 72 13.02 -12.55 2.65
CA TRP A 72 14.15 -12.78 3.55
C TRP A 72 14.06 -11.93 4.81
N MET A 73 13.76 -10.64 4.67
CA MET A 73 13.56 -9.74 5.80
C MET A 73 12.41 -10.17 6.71
N ALA A 74 11.32 -10.68 6.13
CA ALA A 74 10.19 -11.22 6.89
C ALA A 74 10.61 -12.42 7.76
N LYS A 75 11.38 -13.34 7.21
CA LYS A 75 11.94 -14.47 7.96
C LYS A 75 12.87 -14.00 9.09
N LYS A 76 13.76 -13.05 8.78
CA LYS A 76 14.69 -12.49 9.77
C LYS A 76 13.97 -11.83 10.95
N LYS A 77 12.79 -11.23 10.70
CA LYS A 77 11.95 -10.58 11.72
C LYS A 77 10.89 -11.50 12.33
N ASN A 78 10.85 -12.78 11.94
CA ASN A 78 9.87 -13.77 12.38
C ASN A 78 8.39 -13.35 12.11
N VAL A 79 8.14 -12.72 10.98
CA VAL A 79 6.79 -12.31 10.56
C VAL A 79 6.36 -12.94 9.23
N GLN A 80 7.10 -13.94 8.75
CA GLN A 80 6.83 -14.61 7.47
C GLN A 80 5.44 -15.23 7.38
N ASP A 81 4.85 -15.62 8.50
CA ASP A 81 3.50 -16.21 8.55
C ASP A 81 2.38 -15.16 8.37
N ARG A 82 2.73 -13.89 8.51
CA ARG A 82 1.80 -12.77 8.39
C ARG A 82 2.07 -11.87 7.17
N LEU A 83 3.14 -12.13 6.44
CA LEU A 83 3.52 -11.37 5.25
C LEU A 83 3.49 -12.25 4.00
N THR A 84 2.76 -11.81 2.97
CA THR A 84 2.78 -12.41 1.63
C THR A 84 3.23 -11.37 0.62
N ILE A 85 4.26 -11.66 -0.16
CA ILE A 85 4.69 -10.81 -1.27
C ILE A 85 4.44 -11.55 -2.58
N TYR A 86 3.60 -10.97 -3.42
CA TYR A 86 3.30 -11.45 -4.77
C TYR A 86 4.24 -10.81 -5.78
N CYS A 87 4.97 -11.65 -6.54
CA CYS A 87 5.78 -11.20 -7.66
C CYS A 87 4.90 -10.94 -8.87
N ARG A 88 4.13 -9.87 -8.83
CA ARG A 88 3.19 -9.48 -9.90
C ARG A 88 2.85 -8.01 -9.83
N SER A 89 2.27 -7.49 -10.93
CA SER A 89 1.80 -6.10 -10.98
C SER A 89 0.72 -5.81 -9.94
N PHE A 90 0.80 -4.65 -9.30
CA PHE A 90 -0.20 -4.18 -8.35
C PHE A 90 -1.59 -3.98 -8.98
N TRP A 91 -1.69 -3.84 -10.30
CA TRP A 91 -2.98 -3.80 -11.00
C TRP A 91 -3.78 -5.08 -10.86
N LYS A 92 -3.12 -6.19 -10.52
CA LYS A 92 -3.74 -7.51 -10.27
C LYS A 92 -4.08 -7.73 -8.80
N ALA A 93 -3.86 -6.75 -7.93
CA ALA A 93 -4.20 -6.87 -6.52
C ALA A 93 -5.72 -6.97 -6.32
N ASP A 94 -6.14 -7.86 -5.43
CA ASP A 94 -7.52 -7.93 -4.94
C ASP A 94 -7.65 -7.06 -3.70
N LEU A 95 -8.43 -5.99 -3.81
CA LEU A 95 -8.61 -5.00 -2.75
C LEU A 95 -9.88 -5.20 -1.90
N LYS A 96 -10.64 -6.26 -2.14
CA LYS A 96 -11.97 -6.45 -1.53
C LYS A 96 -11.96 -6.58 -0.01
N ASN A 97 -10.93 -7.22 0.53
CA ASN A 97 -10.87 -7.62 1.94
C ASN A 97 -9.78 -6.91 2.74
N CYS A 98 -9.15 -5.89 2.18
CA CYS A 98 -8.14 -5.12 2.90
C CYS A 98 -8.77 -3.99 3.73
N ASP A 99 -8.06 -3.61 4.78
CA ASP A 99 -8.44 -2.53 5.68
C ASP A 99 -7.62 -1.27 5.46
N VAL A 100 -6.36 -1.44 5.03
CA VAL A 100 -5.43 -0.35 4.73
C VAL A 100 -4.70 -0.62 3.42
N ILE A 101 -4.63 0.39 2.57
CA ILE A 101 -3.85 0.37 1.32
C ILE A 101 -2.78 1.45 1.41
N PHE A 102 -1.51 1.05 1.25
CA PHE A 102 -0.41 1.97 1.04
C PHE A 102 -0.09 2.09 -0.45
N LEU A 103 0.25 3.28 -0.89
CA LEU A 103 0.72 3.51 -2.25
C LEU A 103 1.72 4.68 -2.33
N TYR A 104 2.70 4.48 -3.20
CA TYR A 104 3.65 5.49 -3.64
C TYR A 104 3.85 5.32 -5.13
N GLN A 105 2.95 5.92 -5.90
CA GLN A 105 2.89 5.75 -7.35
C GLN A 105 2.99 7.10 -8.07
N LEU A 106 3.40 7.04 -9.33
CA LEU A 106 3.53 8.23 -10.16
C LEU A 106 2.17 8.88 -10.45
N PRO A 107 2.12 10.21 -10.63
CA PRO A 107 0.87 10.93 -10.90
C PRO A 107 0.03 10.35 -12.03
N LEU A 108 0.67 9.85 -13.09
CA LEU A 108 -0.03 9.23 -14.24
C LEU A 108 -0.84 7.99 -13.87
N SER A 109 -0.43 7.27 -12.82
CA SER A 109 -1.13 6.08 -12.34
C SER A 109 -2.25 6.40 -11.34
N MET A 110 -2.21 7.57 -10.72
CA MET A 110 -3.06 7.88 -9.57
C MET A 110 -4.55 7.94 -9.90
N LYS A 111 -4.92 8.41 -11.10
CA LYS A 111 -6.32 8.42 -11.55
C LYS A 111 -6.88 7.00 -11.68
N LEU A 112 -6.13 6.12 -12.34
CA LEU A 112 -6.54 4.72 -12.54
C LEU A 112 -6.54 3.94 -11.22
N LEU A 113 -5.60 4.22 -10.32
CA LEU A 113 -5.58 3.65 -8.97
C LEU A 113 -6.79 4.09 -8.16
N ARG A 114 -7.15 5.36 -8.22
CA ARG A 114 -8.37 5.85 -7.59
C ARG A 114 -9.60 5.09 -8.08
N GLU A 115 -9.75 4.91 -9.39
CA GLU A 115 -10.87 4.16 -9.97
C GLU A 115 -10.90 2.71 -9.49
N LYS A 116 -9.74 2.03 -9.49
CA LYS A 116 -9.62 0.66 -8.98
C LYS A 116 -10.00 0.57 -7.50
N ILE A 117 -9.48 1.45 -6.67
CA ILE A 117 -9.74 1.47 -5.22
C ILE A 117 -11.23 1.70 -4.95
N LEU A 118 -11.83 2.71 -5.59
CA LEU A 118 -13.26 3.02 -5.43
C LEU A 118 -14.17 1.88 -5.89
N LYS A 119 -13.75 1.12 -6.90
CA LYS A 119 -14.51 -0.02 -7.43
C LYS A 119 -14.42 -1.25 -6.54
N GLU A 120 -13.25 -1.53 -5.98
CA GLU A 120 -12.97 -2.82 -5.34
C GLU A 120 -12.95 -2.78 -3.82
N ALA A 121 -12.45 -1.69 -3.21
CA ALA A 121 -12.27 -1.62 -1.77
C ALA A 121 -13.62 -1.53 -1.02
N LYS A 122 -13.69 -2.21 0.12
CA LYS A 122 -14.87 -2.20 0.98
C LYS A 122 -15.02 -0.85 1.71
N PRO A 123 -16.26 -0.51 2.15
CA PRO A 123 -16.48 0.64 3.02
C PRO A 123 -15.56 0.65 4.24
N GLY A 124 -15.03 1.81 4.59
CA GLY A 124 -14.13 1.99 5.72
C GLY A 124 -12.65 1.72 5.43
N THR A 125 -12.30 1.17 4.27
CA THR A 125 -10.89 0.98 3.89
C THR A 125 -10.17 2.33 3.89
N ARG A 126 -9.01 2.38 4.54
CA ARG A 126 -8.12 3.55 4.60
C ARG A 126 -7.04 3.46 3.56
N ILE A 127 -6.72 4.56 2.91
CA ILE A 127 -5.70 4.64 1.88
C ILE A 127 -4.68 5.70 2.29
N VAL A 128 -3.41 5.31 2.36
CA VAL A 128 -2.30 6.20 2.66
C VAL A 128 -1.45 6.36 1.41
N SER A 129 -1.42 7.56 0.86
CA SER A 129 -0.62 7.89 -0.32
C SER A 129 0.60 8.73 0.06
N ASN A 130 1.77 8.29 -0.39
CA ASN A 130 3.02 8.98 -0.21
C ASN A 130 3.33 9.84 -1.45
N GLY A 131 3.47 11.13 -1.25
CA GLY A 131 3.96 12.09 -2.24
C GLY A 131 2.90 12.67 -3.18
N PHE A 132 1.85 11.95 -3.51
CA PHE A 132 0.86 12.39 -4.50
C PHE A 132 -0.56 12.17 -4.02
N CYS A 133 -1.43 13.15 -4.30
CA CYS A 133 -2.85 13.03 -3.99
C CYS A 133 -3.59 12.16 -5.02
N LEU A 134 -4.70 11.56 -4.58
CA LEU A 134 -5.66 10.91 -5.48
C LEU A 134 -6.55 11.97 -6.10
N PRO A 135 -6.57 12.11 -7.45
CA PRO A 135 -7.29 13.20 -8.12
C PRO A 135 -8.79 13.19 -7.79
N GLY A 136 -9.33 14.38 -7.47
CA GLY A 136 -10.76 14.56 -7.22
C GLY A 136 -11.29 13.91 -5.94
N TRP A 137 -10.41 13.45 -5.05
CA TRP A 137 -10.77 12.87 -3.77
C TRP A 137 -10.19 13.71 -2.62
N THR A 138 -11.05 14.18 -1.72
CA THR A 138 -10.64 14.97 -0.56
C THR A 138 -10.08 14.05 0.53
N PRO A 139 -8.83 14.24 0.98
CA PRO A 139 -8.28 13.44 2.06
C PRO A 139 -8.96 13.78 3.40
N LEU A 140 -9.05 12.77 4.29
CA LEU A 140 -9.46 12.98 5.68
C LEU A 140 -8.39 13.71 6.47
N GLN A 141 -7.13 13.42 6.19
CA GLN A 141 -5.97 13.95 6.89
C GLN A 141 -4.81 14.11 5.93
N LYS A 142 -4.00 15.13 6.15
CA LYS A 142 -2.81 15.42 5.38
C LYS A 142 -1.68 15.83 6.32
N GLU A 143 -0.52 15.20 6.18
CA GLU A 143 0.72 15.59 6.84
C GLU A 143 1.80 15.81 5.77
N GLY A 144 2.14 17.08 5.48
CA GLY A 144 3.01 17.39 4.35
C GLY A 144 2.41 16.90 3.04
N ASP A 145 3.10 16.00 2.37
CA ASP A 145 2.63 15.32 1.14
C ASP A 145 2.26 13.83 1.38
N ILE A 146 1.91 13.48 2.61
CA ILE A 146 1.31 12.20 2.96
C ILE A 146 -0.18 12.43 3.18
N TYR A 147 -1.01 11.65 2.48
CA TYR A 147 -2.46 11.81 2.44
C TYR A 147 -3.15 10.57 2.96
N LEU A 148 -4.14 10.74 3.84
CA LEU A 148 -5.04 9.70 4.27
C LEU A 148 -6.42 9.90 3.64
N TYR A 149 -6.92 8.86 2.97
CA TYR A 149 -8.29 8.79 2.45
C TYR A 149 -9.03 7.63 3.13
N GLN A 150 -10.34 7.66 3.08
CA GLN A 150 -11.16 6.56 3.54
C GLN A 150 -12.34 6.35 2.58
N ILE A 151 -12.62 5.08 2.25
CA ILE A 151 -13.85 4.72 1.56
C ILE A 151 -15.01 5.03 2.50
N PRO A 152 -16.04 5.79 2.06
CA PRO A 152 -17.18 6.12 2.91
C PRO A 152 -17.83 4.87 3.50
N GLN A 153 -18.23 4.95 4.78
CA GLN A 153 -19.05 3.93 5.40
C GLN A 153 -20.42 3.92 4.72
N LYS A 154 -21.04 2.74 4.57
CA LYS A 154 -22.43 2.70 4.15
C LYS A 154 -23.28 3.30 5.26
N GLU A 155 -24.10 4.30 4.91
CA GLU A 155 -25.17 4.76 5.80
C GLU A 155 -26.14 3.59 6.00
N ASN A 156 -26.41 3.25 7.27
CA ASN A 156 -27.41 2.24 7.64
C ASN A 156 -28.82 2.83 7.44
#